data_b315176d420b61cc242cf99dc0a545bf
#
_entry.id   b315176d420b61cc242cf99dc0a545bf
#
_cell.length_a   1.000
_cell.length_b   1.000
_cell.length_c   1.000
_cell.angle_alpha   90.00
_cell.angle_beta   90.00
_cell.angle_gamma   90.00
#
_symmetry.space_group_name_H-M   'P 1'
#
loop_
_entity.id
_entity.type
_entity.pdbx_description
1 polymer ?
#
loop_
_entity_poly.entity_id
_entity_poly.type
_entity_poly.pdbx_seq_one_letter_code
_entity_poly.pdbx_strand_id
1 'polypeptide(L)'
;MQMTRRNMFKFGAASAAAMALSRAQAVVKPPEASVSFASVKESLRFTMPSYKDACRFMVVGESHLTIDDVRGEPFKEYSGRMSKPYRSALHFRTGRPIASPDGFEYALAEAQKMKVDFLALVGDIVSFPSEAGVEYVRKRLDASGLNWMYISGNHDWHYEGLPGTEMALRAEWTKKRLAPLYQGADPMMASRVVKGIRFVFIDNSLYEILPEQLAFWEQEAAKGEPVALMMHIPLYMPGYGPREAGCAHPEWGAKVDPHWKIERRPQWPEAGHTRTTFAFREAVFSTPNLLGVFVGHDHRHMFAFDRGHVQCVTAANADGSFLDVRVNC
;
A
#
# COMPACT_ATOMS: atom_id res chain seq x y z
N MET A 1 -30.35 -34.21 65.63
CA MET A 1 -29.31 -34.96 66.31
C MET A 1 -28.03 -34.44 65.74
N GLN A 2 -27.47 -33.47 66.37
CA GLN A 2 -26.25 -33.36 67.17
C GLN A 2 -25.01 -33.75 66.37
N MET A 3 -24.21 -32.72 66.02
CA MET A 3 -22.89 -32.35 66.62
C MET A 3 -21.82 -33.39 66.30
N THR A 4 -20.58 -33.08 65.93
CA THR A 4 -19.55 -32.18 66.51
C THR A 4 -18.32 -32.08 65.59
N ARG A 5 -17.74 -30.88 65.49
CA ARG A 5 -16.37 -30.46 65.86
C ARG A 5 -15.13 -31.01 65.12
N ARG A 6 -14.45 -30.08 64.54
CA ARG A 6 -13.01 -29.70 64.65
C ARG A 6 -11.94 -30.77 64.30
N ASN A 7 -11.16 -30.40 63.32
CA ASN A 7 -9.71 -30.32 63.61
C ASN A 7 -9.01 -29.27 62.67
N MET A 8 -8.41 -28.32 63.31
CA MET A 8 -7.44 -27.39 62.79
C MET A 8 -6.13 -28.09 62.49
N PHE A 9 -5.57 -27.87 61.30
CA PHE A 9 -4.13 -27.94 61.12
C PHE A 9 -3.62 -26.63 60.56
N LYS A 10 -2.88 -25.93 61.40
CA LYS A 10 -2.02 -24.80 61.05
C LYS A 10 -0.83 -25.38 60.29
N PHE A 11 -0.54 -24.83 59.10
CA PHE A 11 0.82 -24.83 58.57
C PHE A 11 1.16 -23.43 58.09
N GLY A 12 2.37 -23.07 58.44
CA GLY A 12 2.90 -21.75 58.54
C GLY A 12 3.07 -21.03 57.20
N ALA A 13 3.04 -19.75 57.34
CA ALA A 13 3.42 -18.78 56.33
C ALA A 13 4.93 -18.87 56.04
N ALA A 14 5.27 -19.04 54.77
CA ALA A 14 6.54 -18.65 54.24
C ALA A 14 6.25 -17.64 53.10
N SER A 15 6.34 -16.36 53.45
CA SER A 15 6.30 -15.28 52.52
C SER A 15 7.60 -15.28 51.72
N ALA A 16 7.56 -15.75 50.47
CA ALA A 16 8.55 -15.42 49.46
C ALA A 16 8.03 -14.24 48.66
N ALA A 17 8.39 -13.04 49.08
CA ALA A 17 8.22 -11.84 48.27
C ALA A 17 9.18 -11.93 47.09
N ALA A 18 8.70 -12.43 45.96
CA ALA A 18 9.37 -12.26 44.68
C ALA A 18 9.14 -10.81 44.24
N MET A 19 10.12 -9.95 44.53
CA MET A 19 10.23 -8.63 43.89
C MET A 19 10.48 -8.87 42.40
N ALA A 20 9.42 -8.83 41.61
CA ALA A 20 9.51 -8.66 40.19
C ALA A 20 9.98 -7.21 39.96
N LEU A 21 11.27 -7.03 39.79
CA LEU A 21 11.84 -5.83 39.18
C LEU A 21 11.37 -5.81 37.73
N SER A 22 10.20 -5.22 37.47
CA SER A 22 9.84 -4.76 36.15
C SER A 22 10.85 -3.68 35.78
N ARG A 23 11.87 -4.05 35.03
CA ARG A 23 12.63 -3.08 34.24
C ARG A 23 11.62 -2.46 33.29
N ALA A 24 11.09 -1.29 33.65
CA ALA A 24 10.50 -0.39 32.69
C ALA A 24 11.60 -0.13 31.66
N GLN A 25 11.57 -0.81 30.53
CA GLN A 25 12.31 -0.35 29.37
C GLN A 25 11.76 1.03 29.08
N ALA A 26 12.59 2.05 29.29
CA ALA A 26 12.27 3.38 28.82
C ALA A 26 12.00 3.22 27.32
N VAL A 27 10.74 3.40 26.93
CA VAL A 27 10.38 3.55 25.52
C VAL A 27 11.08 4.84 25.11
N VAL A 28 12.23 4.69 24.46
CA VAL A 28 12.92 5.81 23.83
C VAL A 28 11.97 6.25 22.72
N LYS A 29 11.25 7.35 22.97
CA LYS A 29 10.43 7.98 21.93
C LYS A 29 11.39 8.26 20.76
N PRO A 30 11.14 7.71 19.54
CA PRO A 30 11.99 8.03 18.40
C PRO A 30 12.08 9.56 18.28
N PRO A 31 13.23 10.14 17.91
CA PRO A 31 13.32 11.56 17.71
C PRO A 31 12.25 11.99 16.73
N GLU A 32 11.49 13.03 17.04
CA GLU A 32 10.59 13.66 16.09
C GLU A 32 11.43 14.05 14.87
N ALA A 33 11.36 13.27 13.81
CA ALA A 33 12.04 13.58 12.58
C ALA A 33 11.35 14.80 12.00
N SER A 34 11.99 15.95 12.06
CA SER A 34 11.51 17.12 11.34
C SER A 34 11.69 16.82 9.85
N VAL A 35 10.61 16.44 9.19
CA VAL A 35 10.59 16.19 7.76
C VAL A 35 10.10 17.45 7.05
N SER A 36 10.91 18.04 6.19
CA SER A 36 10.44 19.06 5.27
C SER A 36 10.19 18.45 3.90
N PHE A 37 9.13 18.92 3.25
CA PHE A 37 8.66 18.41 1.97
C PHE A 37 8.60 19.53 0.94
N ALA A 38 9.06 19.25 -0.27
CA ALA A 38 8.90 20.10 -1.43
C ALA A 38 8.57 19.27 -2.66
N SER A 39 7.70 19.77 -3.52
CA SER A 39 7.33 19.11 -4.77
C SER A 39 7.46 20.05 -5.97
N VAL A 40 7.94 19.53 -7.09
CA VAL A 40 7.90 20.18 -8.40
C VAL A 40 7.47 19.14 -9.42
N LYS A 41 6.21 19.24 -9.87
CA LYS A 41 5.59 18.21 -10.72
C LYS A 41 5.69 16.83 -10.09
N GLU A 42 6.28 15.85 -10.82
CA GLU A 42 6.49 14.48 -10.36
C GLU A 42 7.69 14.31 -9.40
N SER A 43 8.50 15.34 -9.18
CA SER A 43 9.70 15.26 -8.32
C SER A 43 9.41 15.73 -6.92
N LEU A 44 9.68 14.86 -5.94
CA LEU A 44 9.49 15.10 -4.52
C LEU A 44 10.84 15.13 -3.81
N ARG A 45 10.99 16.06 -2.88
CA ARG A 45 12.16 16.12 -2.03
C ARG A 45 11.74 16.14 -0.56
N PHE A 46 12.28 15.19 0.17
CA PHE A 46 12.19 15.12 1.61
C PHE A 46 13.56 15.49 2.20
N THR A 47 13.58 16.37 3.17
CA THR A 47 14.79 16.72 3.92
C THR A 47 14.58 16.29 5.37
N MET A 48 15.49 15.46 5.87
CA MET A 48 15.48 14.92 7.22
C MET A 48 16.86 15.15 7.87
N PRO A 49 17.04 16.15 8.74
CA PRO A 49 18.35 16.47 9.31
C PRO A 49 19.01 15.33 10.09
N SER A 50 18.22 14.39 10.60
CA SER A 50 18.72 13.18 11.29
C SER A 50 19.13 12.06 10.35
N TYR A 51 18.78 12.12 9.07
CA TYR A 51 19.09 11.10 8.07
C TYR A 51 20.50 11.36 7.51
N LYS A 52 21.37 10.35 7.61
CA LYS A 52 22.81 10.51 7.28
C LYS A 52 23.19 10.01 5.89
N ASP A 53 22.25 9.45 5.15
CA ASP A 53 22.47 8.92 3.81
C ASP A 53 21.62 9.73 2.80
N ALA A 54 21.68 9.34 1.55
CA ALA A 54 20.77 9.82 0.52
C ALA A 54 20.08 8.62 -0.11
N CYS A 55 18.77 8.72 -0.30
CA CYS A 55 17.99 7.70 -0.96
C CYS A 55 17.16 8.32 -2.08
N ARG A 56 17.16 7.68 -3.23
CA ARG A 56 16.27 8.02 -4.32
C ARG A 56 15.41 6.82 -4.68
N PHE A 57 14.11 6.97 -4.63
CA PHE A 57 13.20 5.92 -5.04
C PHE A 57 12.14 6.45 -5.99
N MET A 58 11.59 5.54 -6.79
CA MET A 58 10.50 5.85 -7.70
C MET A 58 9.25 5.10 -7.28
N VAL A 59 8.09 5.78 -7.36
CA VAL A 59 6.78 5.17 -7.14
C VAL A 59 6.03 5.13 -8.46
N VAL A 60 5.58 3.95 -8.83
CA VAL A 60 4.80 3.66 -10.04
C VAL A 60 3.53 2.94 -9.66
N GLY A 61 2.40 3.42 -10.13
CA GLY A 61 1.09 2.79 -10.03
C GLY A 61 0.28 3.07 -11.29
N GLU A 62 -0.88 2.44 -11.45
CA GLU A 62 -1.84 2.76 -12.51
C GLU A 62 -1.26 2.57 -13.94
N SER A 63 -0.45 1.52 -14.12
CA SER A 63 0.07 1.18 -15.45
C SER A 63 -1.01 0.57 -16.34
N HIS A 64 -1.95 -0.15 -15.73
CA HIS A 64 -3.11 -0.76 -16.39
C HIS A 64 -2.75 -1.52 -17.67
N LEU A 65 -1.74 -2.37 -17.57
CA LEU A 65 -1.32 -3.20 -18.70
C LEU A 65 -2.44 -4.15 -19.12
N THR A 66 -2.78 -4.12 -20.41
CA THR A 66 -3.86 -4.94 -20.99
C THR A 66 -3.33 -6.07 -21.85
N ILE A 67 -2.12 -6.56 -21.55
CA ILE A 67 -1.46 -7.64 -22.27
C ILE A 67 -2.16 -8.96 -21.96
N ASP A 68 -2.56 -9.69 -22.99
CA ASP A 68 -3.22 -10.98 -22.88
C ASP A 68 -2.84 -11.88 -24.06
N ASP A 69 -3.12 -13.19 -23.95
CA ASP A 69 -2.89 -14.16 -25.02
C ASP A 69 -4.00 -15.25 -25.02
N VAL A 70 -3.78 -16.33 -25.73
CA VAL A 70 -4.77 -17.42 -25.87
C VAL A 70 -5.19 -18.04 -24.53
N ARG A 71 -4.36 -17.93 -23.48
CA ARG A 71 -4.66 -18.42 -22.12
C ARG A 71 -5.74 -17.56 -21.44
N GLY A 72 -5.93 -16.33 -21.88
CA GLY A 72 -6.96 -15.41 -21.40
C GLY A 72 -8.33 -15.58 -22.08
N GLU A 73 -8.43 -16.36 -23.17
CA GLU A 73 -9.71 -16.54 -23.89
C GLU A 73 -10.90 -16.94 -22.99
N PRO A 74 -10.76 -17.83 -21.96
CA PRO A 74 -11.85 -18.14 -21.06
C PRO A 74 -12.39 -16.96 -20.25
N PHE A 75 -11.60 -15.90 -20.13
CA PHE A 75 -11.92 -14.68 -19.35
C PHE A 75 -12.20 -13.47 -20.24
N LYS A 76 -12.22 -13.61 -21.55
CA LYS A 76 -12.28 -12.49 -22.50
C LYS A 76 -13.53 -11.64 -22.37
N GLU A 77 -14.66 -12.24 -21.95
CA GLU A 77 -15.86 -11.48 -21.63
C GLU A 77 -15.60 -10.42 -20.55
N TYR A 78 -14.79 -10.77 -19.54
CA TYR A 78 -14.47 -9.91 -18.40
C TYR A 78 -13.32 -8.95 -18.71
N SER A 79 -12.20 -9.46 -19.19
CA SER A 79 -11.01 -8.66 -19.53
C SER A 79 -11.29 -7.64 -20.65
N GLY A 80 -12.15 -7.98 -21.60
CA GLY A 80 -12.55 -7.11 -22.70
C GLY A 80 -13.25 -5.81 -22.24
N ARG A 81 -13.92 -5.84 -21.10
CA ARG A 81 -14.53 -4.64 -20.49
C ARG A 81 -13.44 -3.74 -19.89
N MET A 82 -12.46 -4.33 -19.22
CA MET A 82 -11.41 -3.62 -18.49
C MET A 82 -10.30 -3.07 -19.40
N SER A 83 -10.10 -3.66 -20.58
CA SER A 83 -9.03 -3.24 -21.49
C SER A 83 -9.31 -1.95 -22.24
N LYS A 84 -10.56 -1.50 -22.35
CA LYS A 84 -10.95 -0.34 -23.18
C LYS A 84 -10.47 1.01 -22.63
N PRO A 85 -10.64 1.32 -21.33
CA PRO A 85 -10.33 2.64 -20.78
C PRO A 85 -8.86 3.04 -20.88
N TYR A 86 -7.94 2.06 -20.88
CA TYR A 86 -6.49 2.30 -20.72
C TYR A 86 -5.68 2.02 -21.99
N ARG A 87 -6.33 1.88 -23.15
CA ARG A 87 -5.65 1.53 -24.42
C ARG A 87 -4.73 2.61 -24.96
N SER A 88 -5.04 3.85 -24.69
CA SER A 88 -4.24 5.00 -25.16
C SER A 88 -4.38 6.15 -24.20
N ALA A 89 -3.26 6.80 -23.94
CA ALA A 89 -3.16 8.01 -23.15
C ALA A 89 -2.32 9.04 -23.90
N LEU A 90 -2.18 10.24 -23.35
CA LEU A 90 -1.21 11.21 -23.79
C LEU A 90 -0.05 11.24 -22.81
N HIS A 91 1.14 11.01 -23.31
CA HIS A 91 2.35 11.02 -22.48
C HIS A 91 2.48 12.34 -21.70
N PHE A 92 2.57 12.27 -20.39
CA PHE A 92 2.45 13.40 -19.47
C PHE A 92 3.46 14.54 -19.71
N ARG A 93 4.65 14.26 -20.25
CA ARG A 93 5.65 15.30 -20.58
C ARG A 93 5.56 15.82 -21.99
N THR A 94 5.21 14.97 -22.96
CA THR A 94 5.30 15.33 -24.39
C THR A 94 3.96 15.62 -25.04
N GLY A 95 2.85 15.19 -24.42
CA GLY A 95 1.50 15.27 -24.99
C GLY A 95 1.29 14.38 -26.23
N ARG A 96 2.22 13.49 -26.56
CA ARG A 96 2.08 12.55 -27.67
C ARG A 96 1.30 11.31 -27.23
N PRO A 97 0.54 10.68 -28.14
CA PRO A 97 -0.10 9.40 -27.83
C PRO A 97 0.90 8.35 -27.33
N ILE A 98 0.51 7.60 -26.32
CA ILE A 98 1.29 6.53 -25.72
C ILE A 98 0.37 5.35 -25.37
N ALA A 99 0.85 4.13 -25.51
CA ALA A 99 0.19 2.93 -25.01
C ALA A 99 0.69 2.60 -23.58
N SER A 100 -0.14 1.94 -22.77
CA SER A 100 0.23 1.63 -21.38
C SER A 100 1.52 0.79 -21.24
N PRO A 101 1.83 -0.19 -22.12
CA PRO A 101 3.13 -0.85 -22.08
C PRO A 101 4.32 0.11 -22.29
N ASP A 102 4.19 1.07 -23.19
CA ASP A 102 5.25 2.05 -23.44
C ASP A 102 5.41 3.01 -22.25
N GLY A 103 4.33 3.33 -21.54
CA GLY A 103 4.37 4.10 -20.29
C GLY A 103 5.14 3.37 -19.19
N PHE A 104 4.91 2.08 -19.05
CA PHE A 104 5.64 1.24 -18.10
C PHE A 104 7.13 1.13 -18.45
N GLU A 105 7.45 0.87 -19.72
CA GLU A 105 8.84 0.85 -20.21
C GLU A 105 9.55 2.18 -20.00
N TYR A 106 8.85 3.29 -20.24
CA TYR A 106 9.40 4.62 -20.02
C TYR A 106 9.75 4.84 -18.54
N ALA A 107 8.90 4.44 -17.60
CA ALA A 107 9.17 4.56 -16.18
C ALA A 107 10.39 3.72 -15.76
N LEU A 108 10.52 2.47 -16.26
CA LEU A 108 11.67 1.63 -15.99
C LEU A 108 12.97 2.24 -16.52
N ALA A 109 12.94 2.77 -17.75
CA ALA A 109 14.10 3.43 -18.35
C ALA A 109 14.52 4.71 -17.58
N GLU A 110 13.54 5.51 -17.14
CA GLU A 110 13.82 6.68 -16.31
C GLU A 110 14.35 6.27 -14.92
N ALA A 111 13.83 5.20 -14.29
CA ALA A 111 14.35 4.68 -13.03
C ALA A 111 15.82 4.25 -13.14
N GLN A 112 16.18 3.53 -14.21
CA GLN A 112 17.56 3.14 -14.50
C GLN A 112 18.47 4.36 -14.73
N LYS A 113 18.03 5.29 -15.58
CA LYS A 113 18.77 6.53 -15.89
C LYS A 113 18.99 7.38 -14.63
N MET A 114 17.99 7.47 -13.76
CA MET A 114 18.05 8.18 -12.50
C MET A 114 18.84 7.42 -11.43
N LYS A 115 19.17 6.15 -11.67
CA LYS A 115 19.87 5.26 -10.73
C LYS A 115 19.16 5.21 -9.39
N VAL A 116 17.84 4.96 -9.41
CA VAL A 116 17.07 4.86 -8.16
C VAL A 116 17.55 3.69 -7.31
N ASP A 117 17.60 3.88 -6.01
CA ASP A 117 17.95 2.84 -5.04
C ASP A 117 16.83 1.81 -4.90
N PHE A 118 15.60 2.24 -5.18
CA PHE A 118 14.41 1.41 -5.02
C PHE A 118 13.27 1.83 -5.96
N LEU A 119 12.52 0.84 -6.46
CA LEU A 119 11.31 1.02 -7.26
C LEU A 119 10.12 0.42 -6.50
N ALA A 120 9.16 1.23 -6.11
CA ALA A 120 7.92 0.82 -5.47
C ALA A 120 6.78 0.77 -6.48
N LEU A 121 6.16 -0.40 -6.64
CA LEU A 121 4.97 -0.59 -7.47
C LEU A 121 3.75 -0.63 -6.56
N VAL A 122 2.90 0.40 -6.65
CA VAL A 122 1.78 0.63 -5.74
C VAL A 122 0.41 0.24 -6.33
N GLY A 123 0.37 -0.82 -7.11
CA GLY A 123 -0.85 -1.44 -7.61
C GLY A 123 -1.37 -0.92 -8.94
N ASP A 124 -2.38 -1.62 -9.43
CA ASP A 124 -2.98 -1.45 -10.76
C ASP A 124 -1.94 -1.46 -11.88
N ILE A 125 -0.96 -2.38 -11.74
CA ILE A 125 0.08 -2.59 -12.75
C ILE A 125 -0.50 -3.34 -13.95
N VAL A 126 -1.37 -4.32 -13.72
CA VAL A 126 -2.16 -4.96 -14.77
C VAL A 126 -3.63 -4.56 -14.66
N SER A 127 -4.33 -4.41 -15.79
CA SER A 127 -5.76 -4.10 -15.78
C SER A 127 -6.62 -5.28 -15.32
N PHE A 128 -6.11 -6.49 -15.41
CA PHE A 128 -6.72 -7.75 -14.98
C PHE A 128 -5.63 -8.82 -14.89
N PRO A 129 -5.82 -9.88 -14.09
CA PRO A 129 -4.77 -10.87 -13.79
C PRO A 129 -4.51 -11.86 -14.93
N SER A 130 -4.16 -11.36 -16.12
CA SER A 130 -3.74 -12.21 -17.23
C SER A 130 -2.37 -12.83 -16.97
N GLU A 131 -2.17 -14.05 -17.42
CA GLU A 131 -0.90 -14.75 -17.31
C GLU A 131 0.19 -14.04 -18.12
N ALA A 132 -0.13 -13.68 -19.37
CA ALA A 132 0.77 -12.96 -20.24
C ALA A 132 1.17 -11.57 -19.70
N GLY A 133 0.22 -10.85 -19.07
CA GLY A 133 0.49 -9.55 -18.46
C GLY A 133 1.44 -9.66 -17.27
N VAL A 134 1.22 -10.60 -16.37
CA VAL A 134 2.09 -10.85 -15.21
C VAL A 134 3.48 -11.32 -15.64
N GLU A 135 3.57 -12.23 -16.61
CA GLU A 135 4.84 -12.67 -17.18
C GLU A 135 5.61 -11.51 -17.83
N TYR A 136 4.92 -10.64 -18.55
CA TYR A 136 5.53 -9.45 -19.15
C TYR A 136 6.10 -8.55 -18.05
N VAL A 137 5.30 -8.16 -17.06
CA VAL A 137 5.75 -7.30 -15.95
C VAL A 137 6.97 -7.90 -15.25
N ARG A 138 6.88 -9.18 -14.87
CA ARG A 138 7.98 -9.87 -14.20
C ARG A 138 9.25 -9.86 -15.03
N LYS A 139 9.16 -10.22 -16.31
CA LYS A 139 10.30 -10.24 -17.23
C LYS A 139 10.96 -8.87 -17.39
N ARG A 140 10.14 -7.78 -17.47
CA ARG A 140 10.66 -6.43 -17.63
C ARG A 140 11.35 -5.94 -16.34
N LEU A 141 10.78 -6.22 -15.19
CA LEU A 141 11.36 -5.89 -13.90
C LEU A 141 12.67 -6.64 -13.66
N ASP A 142 12.73 -7.93 -13.93
CA ASP A 142 13.96 -8.73 -13.79
C ASP A 142 15.07 -8.24 -14.74
N ALA A 143 14.71 -7.93 -15.99
CA ALA A 143 15.67 -7.41 -16.98
C ALA A 143 16.16 -5.98 -16.63
N SER A 144 15.41 -5.21 -15.86
CA SER A 144 15.80 -3.86 -15.47
C SER A 144 16.96 -3.82 -14.47
N GLY A 145 17.18 -4.89 -13.71
CA GLY A 145 18.17 -4.94 -12.63
C GLY A 145 17.85 -4.02 -11.43
N LEU A 146 16.66 -3.43 -11.39
CA LEU A 146 16.23 -2.56 -10.30
C LEU A 146 15.90 -3.37 -9.04
N ASN A 147 16.15 -2.80 -7.87
CA ASN A 147 15.62 -3.32 -6.61
C ASN A 147 14.17 -2.85 -6.47
N TRP A 148 13.22 -3.77 -6.53
CA TRP A 148 11.81 -3.41 -6.58
C TRP A 148 10.96 -4.24 -5.62
N MET A 149 9.80 -3.69 -5.22
CA MET A 149 8.71 -4.40 -4.55
C MET A 149 7.37 -3.97 -5.14
N TYR A 150 6.38 -4.84 -4.98
CA TYR A 150 5.04 -4.69 -5.50
C TYR A 150 4.00 -4.95 -4.41
N ILE A 151 2.92 -4.18 -4.45
CA ILE A 151 1.65 -4.44 -3.76
C ILE A 151 0.52 -4.35 -4.77
N SER A 152 -0.53 -5.17 -4.65
CA SER A 152 -1.63 -5.13 -5.60
C SER A 152 -2.56 -3.94 -5.42
N GLY A 153 -3.11 -3.47 -6.53
CA GLY A 153 -4.29 -2.62 -6.58
C GLY A 153 -5.56 -3.44 -6.82
N ASN A 154 -6.69 -2.74 -6.95
CA ASN A 154 -7.99 -3.40 -7.10
C ASN A 154 -8.19 -4.03 -8.50
N HIS A 155 -7.49 -3.55 -9.52
CA HIS A 155 -7.52 -4.16 -10.86
C HIS A 155 -6.66 -5.42 -10.96
N ASP A 156 -5.52 -5.47 -10.26
CA ASP A 156 -4.52 -6.52 -10.46
C ASP A 156 -5.06 -7.95 -10.27
N TRP A 157 -6.07 -8.13 -9.41
CA TRP A 157 -6.71 -9.43 -9.12
C TRP A 157 -8.16 -9.53 -9.61
N HIS A 158 -8.66 -8.53 -10.34
CA HIS A 158 -10.07 -8.41 -10.68
C HIS A 158 -10.34 -8.69 -12.16
N TYR A 159 -11.43 -9.43 -12.41
CA TYR A 159 -12.08 -9.53 -13.71
C TYR A 159 -13.50 -8.98 -13.60
N GLU A 160 -13.83 -7.89 -14.28
CA GLU A 160 -15.11 -7.19 -14.17
C GLU A 160 -16.31 -8.08 -14.46
N GLY A 161 -17.10 -8.38 -13.43
CA GLY A 161 -18.30 -9.19 -13.50
C GLY A 161 -18.06 -10.70 -13.40
N LEU A 162 -16.84 -11.15 -13.12
CA LEU A 162 -16.58 -12.55 -12.79
C LEU A 162 -17.29 -12.92 -11.48
N PRO A 163 -18.09 -14.02 -11.45
CA PRO A 163 -18.78 -14.43 -10.23
C PRO A 163 -17.84 -14.78 -9.08
N GLY A 164 -18.16 -14.34 -7.88
CA GLY A 164 -17.40 -14.62 -6.65
C GLY A 164 -17.45 -13.45 -5.69
N THR A 165 -17.02 -13.66 -4.45
CA THR A 165 -16.80 -12.59 -3.51
C THR A 165 -15.43 -11.96 -3.76
N GLU A 166 -15.27 -10.68 -3.47
CA GLU A 166 -13.99 -9.97 -3.65
C GLU A 166 -12.84 -10.66 -2.93
N MET A 167 -13.05 -11.06 -1.68
CA MET A 167 -12.04 -11.78 -0.92
C MET A 167 -11.63 -13.10 -1.56
N ALA A 168 -12.59 -13.89 -2.07
CA ALA A 168 -12.30 -15.15 -2.73
C ALA A 168 -11.56 -14.93 -4.05
N LEU A 169 -12.03 -14.00 -4.88
CA LEU A 169 -11.41 -13.66 -6.17
C LEU A 169 -10.00 -13.12 -5.97
N ARG A 170 -9.81 -12.21 -5.02
CA ARG A 170 -8.47 -11.71 -4.68
C ARG A 170 -7.53 -12.84 -4.24
N ALA A 171 -7.96 -13.69 -3.31
CA ALA A 171 -7.14 -14.81 -2.86
C ALA A 171 -6.80 -15.79 -4.00
N GLU A 172 -7.78 -16.08 -4.86
CA GLU A 172 -7.60 -16.94 -6.02
C GLU A 172 -6.57 -16.40 -7.00
N TRP A 173 -6.77 -15.16 -7.48
CA TRP A 173 -5.93 -14.57 -8.51
C TRP A 173 -4.56 -14.17 -7.99
N THR A 174 -4.43 -13.75 -6.73
CA THR A 174 -3.15 -13.57 -6.06
C THR A 174 -2.32 -14.84 -6.14
N LYS A 175 -2.89 -15.97 -5.76
CA LYS A 175 -2.20 -17.27 -5.78
C LYS A 175 -1.93 -17.77 -7.21
N LYS A 176 -2.93 -17.68 -8.10
CA LYS A 176 -2.84 -18.27 -9.45
C LYS A 176 -2.00 -17.46 -10.43
N ARG A 177 -1.96 -16.12 -10.27
CA ARG A 177 -1.36 -15.22 -11.25
C ARG A 177 -0.31 -14.28 -10.65
N LEU A 178 -0.64 -13.53 -9.58
CA LEU A 178 0.20 -12.46 -9.09
C LEU A 178 1.38 -12.93 -8.26
N ALA A 179 1.41 -14.18 -7.79
CA ALA A 179 2.47 -14.73 -6.94
C ALA A 179 3.90 -14.40 -7.40
N PRO A 180 4.24 -14.43 -8.70
CA PRO A 180 5.58 -14.06 -9.19
C PRO A 180 5.97 -12.61 -8.87
N LEU A 181 5.01 -11.68 -8.79
CA LEU A 181 5.28 -10.26 -8.52
C LEU A 181 5.64 -9.99 -7.06
N TYR A 182 5.20 -10.82 -6.12
CA TYR A 182 5.53 -10.66 -4.71
C TYR A 182 6.93 -11.18 -4.34
N GLN A 183 7.63 -11.88 -5.23
CA GLN A 183 8.99 -12.39 -4.99
C GLN A 183 9.12 -13.26 -3.73
N GLY A 184 8.07 -13.99 -3.36
CA GLY A 184 8.01 -14.82 -2.16
C GLY A 184 7.65 -14.08 -0.87
N ALA A 185 7.41 -12.78 -0.94
CA ALA A 185 6.87 -12.02 0.20
C ALA A 185 5.38 -12.28 0.42
N ASP A 186 4.88 -11.94 1.60
CA ASP A 186 3.45 -11.99 1.90
C ASP A 186 2.69 -10.98 1.01
N PRO A 187 1.66 -11.41 0.26
CA PRO A 187 0.89 -10.54 -0.60
C PRO A 187 0.10 -9.45 0.13
N MET A 188 -0.19 -9.66 1.43
CA MET A 188 -0.97 -8.72 2.23
C MET A 188 -0.13 -7.63 2.85
N MET A 189 1.12 -7.95 3.19
CA MET A 189 2.01 -7.04 3.92
C MET A 189 3.46 -7.49 3.81
N ALA A 190 4.36 -6.57 3.55
CA ALA A 190 5.78 -6.85 3.48
C ALA A 190 6.60 -5.60 3.82
N SER A 191 7.84 -5.77 4.21
CA SER A 191 8.74 -4.63 4.40
C SER A 191 10.14 -4.91 3.88
N ARG A 192 10.85 -3.83 3.52
CA ARG A 192 12.25 -3.87 3.13
C ARG A 192 12.96 -2.60 3.56
N VAL A 193 14.17 -2.72 4.06
CA VAL A 193 15.02 -1.55 4.35
C VAL A 193 15.96 -1.31 3.18
N VAL A 194 15.96 -0.09 2.66
CA VAL A 194 16.88 0.36 1.60
C VAL A 194 17.46 1.69 2.03
N LYS A 195 18.77 1.81 2.05
CA LYS A 195 19.47 3.03 2.47
C LYS A 195 18.95 3.58 3.81
N GLY A 196 18.66 2.72 4.78
CA GLY A 196 18.18 3.11 6.09
C GLY A 196 16.73 3.62 6.15
N ILE A 197 15.98 3.57 5.06
CA ILE A 197 14.54 3.83 5.01
C ILE A 197 13.81 2.50 4.97
N ARG A 198 12.82 2.34 5.83
CA ARG A 198 11.93 1.18 5.87
C ARG A 198 10.73 1.42 4.96
N PHE A 199 10.66 0.68 3.87
CA PHE A 199 9.51 0.65 2.97
C PHE A 199 8.54 -0.43 3.46
N VAL A 200 7.35 -0.03 3.87
CA VAL A 200 6.28 -0.93 4.34
C VAL A 200 5.17 -0.96 3.30
N PHE A 201 4.88 -2.13 2.80
CA PHE A 201 3.84 -2.38 1.81
C PHE A 201 2.64 -3.03 2.49
N ILE A 202 1.45 -2.43 2.36
CA ILE A 202 0.19 -2.92 2.91
C ILE A 202 -0.85 -2.98 1.80
N ASP A 203 -1.38 -4.17 1.53
CA ASP A 203 -2.47 -4.32 0.57
C ASP A 203 -3.79 -3.85 1.17
N ASN A 204 -4.35 -2.81 0.60
CA ASN A 204 -5.70 -2.31 0.89
C ASN A 204 -6.61 -2.34 -0.34
N SER A 205 -6.30 -3.17 -1.32
CA SER A 205 -7.04 -3.27 -2.58
C SER A 205 -8.51 -3.73 -2.42
N LEU A 206 -8.88 -4.18 -1.24
CA LEU A 206 -10.26 -4.45 -0.81
C LEU A 206 -10.91 -3.26 -0.09
N TYR A 207 -10.27 -2.08 -0.09
CA TYR A 207 -10.70 -0.85 0.61
C TYR A 207 -10.77 -0.98 2.14
N GLU A 208 -10.23 -2.04 2.70
CA GLU A 208 -10.23 -2.31 4.13
C GLU A 208 -8.84 -2.76 4.59
N ILE A 209 -8.59 -2.57 5.88
CA ILE A 209 -7.39 -3.04 6.57
C ILE A 209 -7.77 -4.16 7.53
N LEU A 210 -6.99 -5.23 7.50
CA LEU A 210 -7.15 -6.37 8.41
C LEU A 210 -6.40 -6.13 9.74
N PRO A 211 -6.83 -6.77 10.84
CA PRO A 211 -6.15 -6.62 12.14
C PRO A 211 -4.66 -6.98 12.11
N GLU A 212 -4.27 -8.01 11.36
CA GLU A 212 -2.88 -8.41 11.18
C GLU A 212 -2.04 -7.36 10.43
N GLN A 213 -2.64 -6.62 9.49
CA GLN A 213 -1.97 -5.53 8.78
C GLN A 213 -1.73 -4.31 9.69
N LEU A 214 -2.70 -3.99 10.55
CA LEU A 214 -2.51 -2.96 11.58
C LEU A 214 -1.38 -3.35 12.54
N ALA A 215 -1.39 -4.56 13.05
CA ALA A 215 -0.34 -5.06 13.95
C ALA A 215 1.04 -5.05 13.26
N PHE A 216 1.10 -5.45 12.00
CA PHE A 216 2.32 -5.41 11.20
C PHE A 216 2.85 -3.97 11.03
N TRP A 217 1.96 -3.01 10.71
CA TRP A 217 2.33 -1.60 10.62
C TRP A 217 2.95 -1.09 11.92
N GLU A 218 2.27 -1.31 13.05
CA GLU A 218 2.73 -0.87 14.36
C GLU A 218 4.10 -1.48 14.71
N GLN A 219 4.30 -2.75 14.41
CA GLN A 219 5.56 -3.45 14.62
C GLN A 219 6.69 -2.89 13.75
N GLU A 220 6.42 -2.64 12.46
CA GLU A 220 7.43 -2.12 11.53
C GLU A 220 7.80 -0.67 11.87
N ALA A 221 6.82 0.17 12.18
CA ALA A 221 7.04 1.57 12.54
C ALA A 221 7.83 1.72 13.86
N ALA A 222 7.63 0.80 14.81
CA ALA A 222 8.34 0.81 16.09
C ALA A 222 9.84 0.49 16.00
N LYS A 223 10.34 0.04 14.85
CA LYS A 223 11.78 -0.28 14.66
C LYS A 223 12.67 0.94 14.61
N GLY A 224 12.12 2.15 14.36
CA GLY A 224 12.78 3.43 14.57
C GLY A 224 13.44 4.05 13.34
N GLU A 225 13.64 3.31 12.24
CA GLU A 225 14.07 3.91 10.98
C GLU A 225 12.96 4.80 10.39
N PRO A 226 13.30 5.81 9.56
CA PRO A 226 12.29 6.50 8.75
C PRO A 226 11.45 5.49 7.98
N VAL A 227 10.12 5.60 8.06
CA VAL A 227 9.20 4.65 7.45
C VAL A 227 8.40 5.30 6.31
N ALA A 228 8.41 4.68 5.14
CA ALA A 228 7.60 5.04 3.98
C ALA A 228 6.52 3.97 3.79
N LEU A 229 5.24 4.38 3.88
CA LEU A 229 4.11 3.48 3.66
C LEU A 229 3.74 3.45 2.18
N MET A 230 3.69 2.26 1.60
CA MET A 230 3.30 1.97 0.21
C MET A 230 1.96 1.22 0.23
N MET A 231 0.94 1.80 -0.37
CA MET A 231 -0.39 1.22 -0.52
C MET A 231 -0.93 1.52 -1.91
N HIS A 232 -2.09 0.97 -2.25
CA HIS A 232 -2.74 1.33 -3.50
C HIS A 232 -3.77 2.44 -3.30
N ILE A 233 -4.77 2.20 -2.46
CA ILE A 233 -5.88 3.13 -2.25
C ILE A 233 -5.48 4.19 -1.21
N PRO A 234 -5.69 5.49 -1.48
CA PRO A 234 -5.38 6.55 -0.53
C PRO A 234 -6.08 6.36 0.82
N LEU A 235 -5.44 6.79 1.89
CA LEU A 235 -6.10 6.98 3.18
C LEU A 235 -6.89 8.29 3.17
N TYR A 236 -7.97 8.34 3.90
CA TYR A 236 -8.75 9.56 4.08
C TYR A 236 -7.88 10.72 4.59
N MET A 237 -8.01 11.85 3.91
CA MET A 237 -7.37 13.10 4.29
C MET A 237 -8.45 14.16 4.57
N PRO A 238 -8.34 14.94 5.66
CA PRO A 238 -9.29 16.00 5.96
C PRO A 238 -9.42 16.99 4.80
N GLY A 239 -10.65 17.30 4.42
CA GLY A 239 -10.93 18.21 3.31
C GLY A 239 -11.15 17.55 1.95
N TYR A 240 -10.90 16.25 1.82
CA TYR A 240 -11.31 15.48 0.63
C TYR A 240 -12.75 14.98 0.77
N GLY A 241 -13.48 14.99 -0.35
CA GLY A 241 -14.81 14.40 -0.41
C GLY A 241 -14.78 12.87 -0.43
N PRO A 242 -15.93 12.19 -0.24
CA PRO A 242 -16.03 10.73 -0.23
C PRO A 242 -15.48 10.04 -1.48
N ARG A 243 -15.51 10.70 -2.63
CA ARG A 243 -15.00 10.18 -3.91
C ARG A 243 -13.49 10.24 -4.04
N GLU A 244 -12.86 11.17 -3.32
CA GLU A 244 -11.42 11.44 -3.39
C GLU A 244 -10.68 10.82 -2.21
N ALA A 245 -11.45 10.27 -1.27
CA ALA A 245 -10.90 9.70 -0.07
C ALA A 245 -11.02 8.20 -0.12
N GLY A 246 -9.93 7.56 0.04
CA GLY A 246 -9.88 6.13 0.09
C GLY A 246 -10.31 5.53 1.43
N CYS A 247 -9.48 4.69 1.99
CA CYS A 247 -9.72 3.99 3.24
C CYS A 247 -9.90 4.93 4.44
N ALA A 248 -10.81 4.56 5.33
CA ALA A 248 -11.09 5.26 6.58
C ALA A 248 -11.79 6.62 6.43
N HIS A 249 -12.54 6.86 5.35
CA HIS A 249 -13.42 8.03 5.29
C HIS A 249 -14.61 7.85 6.24
N PRO A 250 -14.89 8.81 7.14
CA PRO A 250 -15.91 8.63 8.18
C PRO A 250 -17.35 8.54 7.64
N GLU A 251 -17.60 9.12 6.46
CA GLU A 251 -18.91 9.14 5.82
C GLU A 251 -18.99 8.22 4.60
N TRP A 252 -17.99 7.38 4.39
CA TRP A 252 -17.92 6.54 3.21
C TRP A 252 -18.87 5.35 3.30
N GLY A 253 -19.48 5.01 2.17
CA GLY A 253 -20.40 3.91 2.01
C GLY A 253 -21.55 4.24 1.07
N ALA A 254 -22.43 3.27 0.81
CA ALA A 254 -23.56 3.39 -0.11
C ALA A 254 -24.51 4.57 0.20
N LYS A 255 -24.54 5.05 1.44
CA LYS A 255 -25.39 6.18 1.85
C LYS A 255 -24.93 7.52 1.31
N VAL A 256 -23.61 7.71 1.14
CA VAL A 256 -23.01 9.00 0.76
C VAL A 256 -22.52 9.02 -0.69
N ASP A 257 -22.32 7.85 -1.29
CA ASP A 257 -21.92 7.70 -2.69
C ASP A 257 -22.96 6.88 -3.46
N PRO A 258 -23.76 7.50 -4.35
CA PRO A 258 -24.72 6.76 -5.18
C PRO A 258 -24.03 5.82 -6.18
N HIS A 259 -22.73 6.00 -6.41
CA HIS A 259 -21.89 5.18 -7.29
C HIS A 259 -20.94 4.26 -6.50
N TRP A 260 -21.36 3.80 -5.33
CA TRP A 260 -20.56 2.93 -4.46
C TRP A 260 -20.14 1.59 -5.08
N LYS A 261 -20.68 1.26 -6.25
CA LYS A 261 -20.24 0.12 -7.06
C LYS A 261 -19.22 0.57 -8.09
N ILE A 262 -18.09 -0.14 -8.12
CA ILE A 262 -17.08 0.01 -9.15
C ILE A 262 -16.94 -1.32 -9.91
N GLU A 263 -16.86 -1.27 -11.24
CA GLU A 263 -16.64 -2.46 -12.07
C GLU A 263 -17.59 -3.62 -11.71
N ARG A 264 -18.86 -3.29 -11.49
CA ARG A 264 -19.97 -4.21 -11.15
C ARG A 264 -19.85 -4.89 -9.79
N ARG A 265 -19.03 -4.40 -8.90
CA ARG A 265 -18.91 -4.88 -7.51
C ARG A 265 -19.04 -3.74 -6.52
N PRO A 266 -19.35 -4.02 -5.25
CA PRO A 266 -19.22 -3.01 -4.20
C PRO A 266 -17.77 -2.56 -4.06
N GLN A 267 -17.57 -1.28 -3.93
CA GLN A 267 -16.24 -0.70 -3.72
C GLN A 267 -15.76 -0.92 -2.28
N TRP A 268 -16.68 -0.92 -1.34
CA TRP A 268 -16.46 -1.09 0.10
C TRP A 268 -17.69 -1.72 0.76
N PRO A 269 -17.59 -2.19 2.01
CA PRO A 269 -18.76 -2.69 2.74
C PRO A 269 -19.86 -1.64 2.86
N GLU A 270 -21.10 -2.02 2.64
CA GLU A 270 -22.25 -1.12 2.71
C GLU A 270 -22.41 -0.46 4.09
N ALA A 271 -21.97 -1.13 5.15
CA ALA A 271 -21.95 -0.60 6.51
C ALA A 271 -20.85 0.46 6.76
N GLY A 272 -20.02 0.76 5.76
CA GLY A 272 -18.82 1.59 5.91
C GLY A 272 -17.62 0.80 6.40
N HIS A 273 -16.53 1.52 6.68
CA HIS A 273 -15.27 0.93 7.08
C HIS A 273 -15.29 0.28 8.47
N THR A 274 -14.44 -0.72 8.65
CA THR A 274 -14.22 -1.38 9.94
C THR A 274 -13.50 -0.46 10.93
N ARG A 275 -13.62 -0.76 12.23
CA ARG A 275 -12.84 -0.07 13.27
C ARG A 275 -11.34 -0.21 13.08
N THR A 276 -10.90 -1.35 12.55
CA THR A 276 -9.48 -1.61 12.24
C THR A 276 -8.96 -0.65 11.19
N THR A 277 -9.72 -0.40 10.13
CA THR A 277 -9.35 0.54 9.08
C THR A 277 -9.20 1.97 9.60
N PHE A 278 -10.11 2.42 10.47
CA PHE A 278 -9.96 3.71 11.15
C PHE A 278 -8.75 3.76 12.08
N ALA A 279 -8.54 2.71 12.88
CA ALA A 279 -7.39 2.63 13.80
C ALA A 279 -6.06 2.62 13.04
N PHE A 280 -5.99 1.96 11.90
CA PHE A 280 -4.81 1.95 11.03
C PHE A 280 -4.47 3.37 10.55
N ARG A 281 -5.46 4.10 10.03
CA ARG A 281 -5.25 5.49 9.61
C ARG A 281 -4.69 6.35 10.76
N GLU A 282 -5.30 6.22 11.94
CA GLU A 282 -4.84 6.94 13.14
C GLU A 282 -3.40 6.56 13.52
N ALA A 283 -3.06 5.26 13.49
CA ALA A 283 -1.72 4.77 13.76
C ALA A 283 -0.71 5.33 12.76
N VAL A 284 -1.04 5.34 11.46
CA VAL A 284 -0.15 5.86 10.40
C VAL A 284 0.18 7.32 10.63
N PHE A 285 -0.83 8.21 10.74
CA PHE A 285 -0.60 9.64 10.87
C PHE A 285 -0.20 10.09 12.29
N SER A 286 -0.14 9.16 13.24
CA SER A 286 0.46 9.39 14.57
C SER A 286 1.89 8.83 14.70
N THR A 287 2.42 8.22 13.65
CA THR A 287 3.76 7.62 13.65
C THR A 287 4.84 8.69 13.50
N PRO A 288 5.69 8.93 14.52
CA PRO A 288 6.60 10.09 14.53
C PRO A 288 7.74 10.00 13.52
N ASN A 289 8.10 8.78 13.06
CA ASN A 289 9.13 8.52 12.05
C ASN A 289 8.53 8.25 10.65
N LEU A 290 7.26 8.61 10.42
CA LEU A 290 6.65 8.52 9.11
C LEU A 290 7.28 9.53 8.15
N LEU A 291 7.92 9.05 7.09
CA LEU A 291 8.42 9.84 5.97
C LEU A 291 7.25 10.35 5.11
N GLY A 292 6.34 9.46 4.78
CA GLY A 292 5.15 9.76 3.98
C GLY A 292 4.39 8.50 3.58
N VAL A 293 3.19 8.70 3.07
CA VAL A 293 2.32 7.68 2.48
C VAL A 293 2.34 7.83 0.97
N PHE A 294 2.60 6.77 0.23
CA PHE A 294 2.71 6.78 -1.23
C PHE A 294 1.69 5.81 -1.82
N VAL A 295 0.80 6.32 -2.67
CA VAL A 295 -0.37 5.58 -3.15
C VAL A 295 -0.66 5.87 -4.63
N GLY A 296 -1.57 5.10 -5.23
CA GLY A 296 -2.11 5.27 -6.59
C GLY A 296 -3.59 5.59 -6.61
N HIS A 297 -4.35 4.86 -7.40
CA HIS A 297 -5.81 4.77 -7.50
C HIS A 297 -6.52 5.97 -8.16
N ASP A 298 -6.16 7.20 -7.84
CA ASP A 298 -6.86 8.41 -8.32
C ASP A 298 -6.38 8.90 -9.69
N HIS A 299 -5.39 8.29 -10.29
CA HIS A 299 -4.82 8.60 -11.62
C HIS A 299 -4.32 10.04 -11.77
N ARG A 300 -4.05 10.77 -10.70
CA ARG A 300 -3.57 12.16 -10.70
C ARG A 300 -2.56 12.40 -9.59
N HIS A 301 -1.61 13.28 -9.82
CA HIS A 301 -0.73 13.71 -8.75
C HIS A 301 -1.50 14.56 -7.73
N MET A 302 -1.49 14.10 -6.49
CA MET A 302 -2.09 14.81 -5.36
C MET A 302 -1.16 14.75 -4.15
N PHE A 303 -1.19 15.82 -3.38
CA PHE A 303 -0.46 15.90 -2.12
C PHE A 303 -1.40 16.43 -1.04
N ALA A 304 -1.50 15.71 0.06
CA ALA A 304 -2.35 16.08 1.18
C ALA A 304 -1.58 15.91 2.49
N PHE A 305 -1.94 16.72 3.48
CA PHE A 305 -1.24 16.74 4.76
C PHE A 305 -2.22 16.48 5.89
N ASP A 306 -1.81 15.62 6.81
CA ASP A 306 -2.49 15.43 8.10
C ASP A 306 -1.42 15.29 9.20
N ARG A 307 -1.57 16.04 10.31
CA ARG A 307 -0.65 16.02 11.46
C ARG A 307 0.82 16.21 11.11
N GLY A 308 1.10 16.99 10.06
CA GLY A 308 2.47 17.25 9.60
C GLY A 308 3.07 16.18 8.69
N HIS A 309 2.34 15.11 8.40
CA HIS A 309 2.74 14.07 7.45
C HIS A 309 2.05 14.24 6.10
N VAL A 310 2.73 13.83 5.04
CA VAL A 310 2.24 13.96 3.66
C VAL A 310 1.77 12.60 3.13
N GLN A 311 0.64 12.60 2.44
CA GLN A 311 0.24 11.54 1.51
C GLN A 311 0.45 12.01 0.08
N CYS A 312 1.17 11.21 -0.70
CA CYS A 312 1.52 11.46 -2.09
C CYS A 312 0.80 10.44 -2.98
N VAL A 313 -0.07 10.91 -3.85
CA VAL A 313 -0.75 10.08 -4.84
C VAL A 313 -0.02 10.20 -6.16
N THR A 314 0.31 9.08 -6.82
CA THR A 314 0.89 9.08 -8.15
C THR A 314 -0.19 9.21 -9.23
N ALA A 315 0.14 9.91 -10.32
CA ALA A 315 -0.68 9.86 -11.52
C ALA A 315 -0.52 8.52 -12.26
N ALA A 316 -1.35 8.30 -13.26
CA ALA A 316 -1.40 7.03 -13.97
C ALA A 316 -0.14 6.77 -14.81
N ASN A 317 0.57 5.70 -14.50
CA ASN A 317 1.72 5.30 -15.32
C ASN A 317 1.32 4.86 -16.74
N ALA A 318 0.06 4.61 -17.01
CA ALA A 318 -0.43 4.41 -18.37
C ALA A 318 -0.10 5.58 -19.31
N ASP A 319 0.10 6.80 -18.79
CA ASP A 319 0.57 7.97 -19.52
C ASP A 319 2.09 8.23 -19.39
N GLY A 320 2.81 7.32 -18.73
CA GLY A 320 4.24 7.42 -18.44
C GLY A 320 4.57 8.13 -17.12
N SER A 321 3.57 8.54 -16.32
CA SER A 321 3.76 9.22 -15.05
C SER A 321 4.38 8.32 -13.96
N PHE A 322 5.05 8.96 -13.00
CA PHE A 322 5.62 8.34 -11.79
C PHE A 322 5.92 9.43 -10.76
N LEU A 323 6.26 9.05 -9.53
CA LEU A 323 6.87 9.96 -8.56
C LEU A 323 8.37 9.67 -8.44
N ASP A 324 9.21 10.68 -8.62
CA ASP A 324 10.65 10.67 -8.33
C ASP A 324 10.88 11.24 -6.93
N VAL A 325 11.21 10.40 -5.99
CA VAL A 325 11.35 10.77 -4.57
C VAL A 325 12.81 10.77 -4.15
N ARG A 326 13.25 11.89 -3.57
CA ARG A 326 14.60 12.04 -3.03
C ARG A 326 14.52 12.38 -1.54
N VAL A 327 15.26 11.64 -0.76
CA VAL A 327 15.42 11.86 0.69
C VAL A 327 16.87 12.21 0.95
N ASN A 328 17.09 13.33 1.58
CA ASN A 328 18.43 13.85 1.91
C ASN A 328 18.48 14.30 3.37
N CYS A 329 19.69 14.53 3.90
CA CYS A 329 19.92 15.22 5.16
C CYS A 329 19.67 16.72 5.05
#